data_c47f3175ac24eeba8a5ecc078ae440d4
#
_entry.id   c47f3175ac24eeba8a5ecc078ae440d4
#
_cell.length_a   1.000
_cell.length_b   1.000
_cell.length_c   1.000
_cell.angle_alpha   90.00
_cell.angle_beta   90.00
_cell.angle_gamma   90.00
#
_symmetry.space_group_name_H-M   'P 1'
#
loop_
_entity.id
_entity.type
_entity.pdbx_description
1 polymer ?
#
loop_
_entity_poly.entity_id
_entity_poly.type
_entity_poly.pdbx_seq_one_letter_code
_entity_poly.pdbx_strand_id
1 'polypeptide(L)'
;MKEYFISEIDIEKLYHLSDIKIKLDSNKRQHLLLTGKNGSGKTSLLLEIEKFLRAINDEKLSQVFDQYPTWINEAKKKVLSASSDSEKYAADKDLKQCLGFLKKYSDGVQINLNQYEGLEMMYHNGKFITAYFPSERKAQFMRPNGVENITLENTYGIDESAGDILLKYMVHLKTQQAYARNEGDQTTANQIQKWFDRFDSALQILLDEESIHIEYDYKKYDFKIRQNGREPFSFNELSDGYSSVIYIVSDLILRMDKNWLLEDKISEYDYQGIVLIDELETHLHIELQKKIFPFLTKFFPKIQFIVTTHSPYILNSISNAKAYDLERQVELDNLSGFSSDDLAEGYFEADAY
;
A
#
# COMPACT_ATOMS: atom_id res chain seq x y z
N MET A 1 -7.69 19.32 -7.35
CA MET A 1 -8.35 18.29 -6.50
C MET A 1 -7.62 18.29 -5.19
N LYS A 2 -8.29 18.15 -4.03
CA LYS A 2 -7.61 18.01 -2.73
C LYS A 2 -6.79 16.72 -2.73
N GLU A 3 -5.57 16.75 -2.20
CA GLU A 3 -4.75 15.55 -1.98
C GLU A 3 -4.78 15.17 -0.50
N TYR A 4 -4.73 13.86 -0.23
CA TYR A 4 -4.74 13.30 1.12
C TYR A 4 -3.53 12.40 1.30
N PHE A 5 -2.74 12.65 2.34
CA PHE A 5 -1.54 11.89 2.65
C PHE A 5 -1.15 12.05 4.13
N ILE A 6 -0.37 11.13 4.65
CA ILE A 6 0.23 11.23 5.98
C ILE A 6 1.32 12.29 5.92
N SER A 7 1.26 13.26 6.82
CA SER A 7 2.21 14.36 6.94
C SER A 7 3.10 14.28 8.20
N GLU A 8 2.68 13.55 9.22
CA GLU A 8 3.47 13.37 10.44
C GLU A 8 3.10 12.07 11.15
N ILE A 9 4.09 11.41 11.72
CA ILE A 9 3.93 10.25 12.61
C ILE A 9 4.61 10.61 13.93
N ASP A 10 3.85 10.60 15.03
CA ASP A 10 4.32 10.90 16.37
C ASP A 10 4.23 9.63 17.22
N ILE A 11 5.38 9.07 17.62
CA ILE A 11 5.49 7.86 18.41
C ILE A 11 5.72 8.27 19.86
N GLU A 12 4.64 8.32 20.65
CA GLU A 12 4.76 8.55 22.11
C GLU A 12 5.39 7.33 22.77
N LYS A 13 4.87 6.14 22.44
CA LYS A 13 5.40 4.86 22.93
C LYS A 13 4.97 3.70 22.06
N LEU A 14 5.94 3.00 21.49
CA LEU A 14 5.73 1.75 20.75
C LEU A 14 6.86 0.76 21.09
N TYR A 15 6.61 -0.19 21.99
CA TYR A 15 7.64 -1.11 22.53
C TYR A 15 8.85 -0.36 23.09
N HIS A 16 10.03 -0.45 22.44
CA HIS A 16 11.26 0.24 22.80
C HIS A 16 11.37 1.65 22.19
N LEU A 17 10.55 1.95 21.19
CA LEU A 17 10.51 3.30 20.58
C LEU A 17 9.71 4.25 21.46
N SER A 18 10.23 5.44 21.71
CA SER A 18 9.52 6.51 22.44
C SER A 18 10.02 7.88 22.02
N ASP A 19 9.11 8.85 22.08
CA ASP A 19 9.38 10.27 21.86
C ASP A 19 9.99 10.56 20.47
N ILE A 20 9.54 9.84 19.43
CA ILE A 20 10.02 9.96 18.06
C ILE A 20 8.97 10.67 17.23
N LYS A 21 9.41 11.67 16.47
CA LYS A 21 8.57 12.42 15.54
C LYS A 21 9.12 12.38 14.13
N ILE A 22 8.39 11.74 13.22
CA ILE A 22 8.74 11.65 11.80
C ILE A 22 7.85 12.64 11.03
N LYS A 23 8.44 13.72 10.51
CA LYS A 23 7.73 14.74 9.73
C LYS A 23 7.97 14.54 8.25
N LEU A 24 6.90 14.48 7.47
CA LEU A 24 6.91 14.50 6.02
C LEU A 24 6.56 15.91 5.51
N ASP A 25 6.65 16.13 4.20
CA ASP A 25 6.22 17.41 3.62
C ASP A 25 4.71 17.58 3.83
N SER A 26 4.31 18.71 4.40
CA SER A 26 2.90 19.02 4.67
C SER A 26 2.12 19.55 3.47
N ASN A 27 2.82 19.97 2.42
CA ASN A 27 2.23 20.63 1.25
C ASN A 27 2.15 19.70 0.03
N LYS A 28 2.98 18.67 -0.02
CA LYS A 28 3.02 17.69 -1.11
C LYS A 28 3.31 16.30 -0.60
N ARG A 29 2.69 15.34 -1.25
CA ARG A 29 2.84 13.93 -0.93
C ARG A 29 4.31 13.52 -1.05
N GLN A 30 4.86 13.02 0.04
CA GLN A 30 6.20 12.47 0.17
C GLN A 30 6.08 11.02 0.63
N HIS A 31 6.85 10.11 0.05
CA HIS A 31 6.91 8.72 0.49
C HIS A 31 7.76 8.60 1.76
N LEU A 32 7.57 7.50 2.50
CA LEU A 32 8.38 7.18 3.68
C LEU A 32 9.04 5.82 3.53
N LEU A 33 10.35 5.78 3.72
CA LEU A 33 11.14 4.56 3.80
C LEU A 33 11.62 4.38 5.24
N LEU A 34 11.23 3.29 5.86
CA LEU A 34 11.63 2.93 7.22
C LEU A 34 12.73 1.87 7.16
N THR A 35 13.87 2.13 7.79
CA THR A 35 14.99 1.19 7.88
C THR A 35 15.45 0.97 9.32
N GLY A 36 16.46 0.15 9.52
CA GLY A 36 17.01 -0.25 10.82
C GLY A 36 17.12 -1.77 10.94
N LYS A 37 17.88 -2.28 11.91
CA LYS A 37 18.09 -3.72 12.13
C LYS A 37 16.77 -4.48 12.39
N ASN A 38 16.87 -5.82 12.34
CA ASN A 38 15.76 -6.68 12.76
C ASN A 38 15.41 -6.40 14.22
N GLY A 39 14.12 -6.26 14.51
CA GLY A 39 13.65 -5.89 15.84
C GLY A 39 13.63 -4.38 16.14
N SER A 40 14.04 -3.49 15.21
CA SER A 40 13.98 -2.03 15.41
C SER A 40 12.57 -1.44 15.45
N GLY A 41 11.53 -2.24 15.20
CA GLY A 41 10.13 -1.80 15.29
C GLY A 41 9.49 -1.41 13.96
N LYS A 42 10.12 -1.65 12.80
CA LYS A 42 9.60 -1.31 11.46
C LYS A 42 8.21 -1.87 11.19
N THR A 43 8.06 -3.20 11.27
CA THR A 43 6.77 -3.88 11.08
C THR A 43 5.75 -3.42 12.13
N SER A 44 6.18 -3.23 13.39
CA SER A 44 5.29 -2.77 14.46
C SER A 44 4.74 -1.37 14.16
N LEU A 45 5.57 -0.47 13.64
CA LEU A 45 5.12 0.87 13.24
C LEU A 45 4.19 0.81 12.04
N LEU A 46 4.47 -0.04 11.02
CA LEU A 46 3.55 -0.24 9.90
C LEU A 46 2.18 -0.76 10.36
N LEU A 47 2.14 -1.68 11.33
CA LEU A 47 0.89 -2.20 11.88
C LEU A 47 0.11 -1.14 12.66
N GLU A 48 0.76 -0.20 13.35
CA GLU A 48 0.05 0.93 13.97
C GLU A 48 -0.47 1.92 12.92
N ILE A 49 0.27 2.15 11.82
CA ILE A 49 -0.24 2.95 10.69
C ILE A 49 -1.42 2.24 10.02
N GLU A 50 -1.34 0.93 9.80
CA GLU A 50 -2.41 0.11 9.25
C GLU A 50 -3.67 0.21 10.12
N LYS A 51 -3.53 0.07 11.42
CA LYS A 51 -4.58 0.20 12.41
C LYS A 51 -5.26 1.59 12.37
N PHE A 52 -4.47 2.67 12.22
CA PHE A 52 -5.02 4.00 12.01
C PHE A 52 -5.80 4.10 10.69
N LEU A 53 -5.28 3.56 9.60
CA LEU A 53 -5.93 3.62 8.29
C LEU A 53 -7.27 2.87 8.26
N ARG A 54 -7.51 1.90 9.14
CA ARG A 54 -8.83 1.28 9.32
C ARG A 54 -9.89 2.28 9.74
N ALA A 55 -9.53 3.40 10.38
CA ALA A 55 -10.48 4.45 10.72
C ALA A 55 -11.13 5.09 9.48
N ILE A 56 -10.46 5.06 8.32
CA ILE A 56 -11.03 5.52 7.04
C ILE A 56 -12.15 4.58 6.61
N ASN A 57 -11.89 3.27 6.63
CA ASN A 57 -12.86 2.24 6.27
C ASN A 57 -14.05 2.21 7.25
N ASP A 58 -13.79 2.39 8.52
CA ASP A 58 -14.81 2.31 9.59
C ASP A 58 -15.59 3.63 9.77
N GLU A 59 -15.32 4.67 8.97
CA GLU A 59 -15.90 6.04 9.09
C GLU A 59 -15.68 6.66 10.48
N LYS A 60 -14.45 6.60 10.99
CA LYS A 60 -14.10 7.02 12.34
C LYS A 60 -13.05 8.13 12.41
N LEU A 61 -12.67 8.75 11.27
CA LEU A 61 -11.63 9.78 11.27
C LEU A 61 -11.99 10.99 12.15
N SER A 62 -13.23 11.49 12.06
CA SER A 62 -13.65 12.62 12.91
C SER A 62 -13.68 12.23 14.40
N GLN A 63 -14.02 10.98 14.70
CA GLN A 63 -13.94 10.46 16.07
C GLN A 63 -12.50 10.38 16.56
N VAL A 64 -11.59 9.88 15.73
CA VAL A 64 -10.17 9.74 16.08
C VAL A 64 -9.50 11.09 16.25
N PHE A 65 -9.77 12.06 15.37
CA PHE A 65 -9.12 13.37 15.43
C PHE A 65 -9.75 14.34 16.44
N ASP A 66 -11.08 14.29 16.63
CA ASP A 66 -11.80 15.30 17.41
C ASP A 66 -12.48 14.73 18.65
N GLN A 67 -13.31 13.70 18.50
CA GLN A 67 -14.21 13.26 19.58
C GLN A 67 -13.48 12.50 20.68
N TYR A 68 -12.68 11.48 20.31
CA TYR A 68 -11.97 10.68 21.32
C TYR A 68 -10.95 11.48 22.12
N PRO A 69 -10.13 12.36 21.53
CA PRO A 69 -9.26 13.25 22.28
C PRO A 69 -10.02 14.17 23.22
N THR A 70 -11.17 14.70 22.80
CA THR A 70 -12.04 15.56 23.63
C THR A 70 -12.56 14.78 24.84
N TRP A 71 -13.14 13.59 24.62
CA TRP A 71 -13.67 12.74 25.70
C TRP A 71 -12.59 12.30 26.69
N ILE A 72 -11.40 11.96 26.18
CA ILE A 72 -10.25 11.61 27.03
C ILE A 72 -9.83 12.78 27.88
N ASN A 73 -9.75 14.00 27.33
CA ASN A 73 -9.41 15.20 28.09
C ASN A 73 -10.44 15.53 29.15
N GLU A 74 -11.72 15.41 28.85
CA GLU A 74 -12.81 15.59 29.82
C GLU A 74 -12.76 14.54 30.95
N ALA A 75 -12.55 13.26 30.60
CA ALA A 75 -12.41 12.19 31.57
C ALA A 75 -11.17 12.37 32.47
N LYS A 76 -10.03 12.80 31.92
CA LYS A 76 -8.81 13.15 32.69
C LYS A 76 -9.11 14.28 33.69
N LYS A 77 -9.83 15.33 33.28
CA LYS A 77 -10.24 16.42 34.18
C LYS A 77 -11.12 15.90 35.32
N LYS A 78 -12.09 15.02 35.04
CA LYS A 78 -12.93 14.40 36.07
C LYS A 78 -12.12 13.59 37.08
N VAL A 79 -11.14 12.79 36.62
CA VAL A 79 -10.24 12.04 37.52
C VAL A 79 -9.47 12.99 38.45
N LEU A 80 -8.97 14.10 37.92
CA LEU A 80 -8.21 15.10 38.70
C LEU A 80 -9.09 15.89 39.69
N SER A 81 -10.37 16.11 39.38
CA SER A 81 -11.31 16.86 40.23
C SER A 81 -12.14 16.00 41.19
N ALA A 82 -12.01 14.67 41.16
CA ALA A 82 -12.76 13.74 42.00
C ALA A 82 -12.41 13.96 43.48
N SER A 83 -13.44 14.16 44.29
CA SER A 83 -13.33 14.46 45.72
C SER A 83 -13.49 13.24 46.61
N SER A 84 -13.99 12.14 46.07
CA SER A 84 -14.19 10.87 46.79
C SER A 84 -13.64 9.68 46.03
N ASP A 85 -13.33 8.59 46.74
CA ASP A 85 -12.85 7.34 46.10
C ASP A 85 -13.87 6.76 45.12
N SER A 86 -15.17 6.91 45.40
CA SER A 86 -16.23 6.47 44.49
C SER A 86 -16.27 7.26 43.21
N GLU A 87 -16.14 8.61 43.27
CA GLU A 87 -16.06 9.49 42.10
C GLU A 87 -14.80 9.21 41.27
N LYS A 88 -13.67 9.00 41.94
CA LYS A 88 -12.41 8.66 41.28
C LYS A 88 -12.50 7.34 40.54
N TYR A 89 -13.07 6.30 41.19
CA TYR A 89 -13.27 5.00 40.53
C TYR A 89 -14.16 5.11 39.28
N ALA A 90 -15.26 5.87 39.36
CA ALA A 90 -16.16 6.09 38.23
C ALA A 90 -15.46 6.85 37.09
N ALA A 91 -14.71 7.92 37.40
CA ALA A 91 -13.96 8.72 36.43
C ALA A 91 -12.82 7.91 35.79
N ASP A 92 -12.11 7.06 36.54
CA ASP A 92 -11.08 6.15 36.01
C ASP A 92 -11.68 5.10 35.06
N LYS A 93 -12.86 4.61 35.34
CA LYS A 93 -13.59 3.69 34.47
C LYS A 93 -13.97 4.37 33.15
N ASP A 94 -14.52 5.58 33.21
CA ASP A 94 -14.86 6.36 32.02
C ASP A 94 -13.60 6.66 31.19
N LEU A 95 -12.50 7.06 31.84
CA LEU A 95 -11.22 7.30 31.14
C LEU A 95 -10.71 6.04 30.44
N LYS A 96 -10.73 4.89 31.09
CA LYS A 96 -10.34 3.61 30.48
C LYS A 96 -11.22 3.25 29.27
N GLN A 97 -12.50 3.55 29.34
CA GLN A 97 -13.42 3.33 28.21
C GLN A 97 -13.09 4.24 27.04
N CYS A 98 -12.88 5.55 27.27
CA CYS A 98 -12.51 6.50 26.22
C CYS A 98 -11.16 6.17 25.58
N LEU A 99 -10.16 5.79 26.38
CA LEU A 99 -8.88 5.29 25.88
C LEU A 99 -9.04 4.01 25.06
N GLY A 100 -9.95 3.10 25.46
CA GLY A 100 -10.26 1.89 24.71
C GLY A 100 -10.82 2.15 23.30
N PHE A 101 -11.63 3.20 23.12
CA PHE A 101 -12.11 3.60 21.79
C PHE A 101 -10.98 4.10 20.90
N LEU A 102 -10.13 4.99 21.42
CA LEU A 102 -9.00 5.50 20.66
C LEU A 102 -7.99 4.39 20.35
N LYS A 103 -7.71 3.52 21.31
CA LYS A 103 -6.75 2.41 21.20
C LYS A 103 -7.05 1.47 20.04
N LYS A 104 -8.29 1.41 19.56
CA LYS A 104 -8.68 0.62 18.39
C LYS A 104 -7.98 1.14 17.11
N TYR A 105 -7.69 2.44 17.03
CA TYR A 105 -7.14 3.11 15.85
C TYR A 105 -5.77 3.76 16.10
N SER A 106 -5.38 3.97 17.36
CA SER A 106 -4.13 4.63 17.74
C SER A 106 -3.74 4.17 19.15
N ASP A 107 -2.62 3.46 19.27
CA ASP A 107 -2.10 2.95 20.55
C ASP A 107 -0.62 3.33 20.72
N GLY A 108 -0.40 4.54 21.24
CA GLY A 108 0.95 5.09 21.45
C GLY A 108 1.63 5.62 20.17
N VAL A 109 0.94 5.59 19.03
CA VAL A 109 1.40 6.20 17.77
C VAL A 109 0.27 7.07 17.23
N GLN A 110 0.51 8.35 17.10
CA GLN A 110 -0.42 9.29 16.50
C GLN A 110 -0.03 9.56 15.05
N ILE A 111 -0.98 9.39 14.14
CA ILE A 111 -0.81 9.65 12.71
C ILE A 111 -1.56 10.92 12.35
N ASN A 112 -0.88 11.87 11.73
CA ASN A 112 -1.47 13.11 11.25
C ASN A 112 -1.52 13.12 9.72
N LEU A 113 -2.70 13.39 9.18
CA LEU A 113 -2.91 13.65 7.75
C LEU A 113 -2.72 15.15 7.49
N ASN A 114 -2.36 15.51 6.25
CA ASN A 114 -2.36 16.93 5.84
C ASN A 114 -3.76 17.56 5.93
N GLN A 115 -4.80 16.77 5.73
CA GLN A 115 -6.22 17.10 5.95
C GLN A 115 -7.00 15.77 5.96
N TYR A 116 -8.18 15.72 6.58
CA TYR A 116 -9.01 14.51 6.61
C TYR A 116 -10.46 14.72 6.16
N GLU A 117 -10.94 15.98 6.14
CA GLU A 117 -12.32 16.27 5.75
C GLU A 117 -12.60 15.89 4.30
N GLY A 118 -13.54 14.98 4.13
CA GLY A 118 -13.95 14.43 2.83
C GLY A 118 -13.18 13.18 2.40
N LEU A 119 -12.18 12.72 3.16
CA LEU A 119 -11.40 11.53 2.84
C LEU A 119 -12.27 10.26 2.86
N GLU A 120 -13.09 10.07 3.90
CA GLU A 120 -14.01 8.94 4.01
C GLU A 120 -14.97 8.88 2.82
N MET A 121 -15.51 10.03 2.41
CA MET A 121 -16.37 10.09 1.22
C MET A 121 -15.61 9.72 -0.06
N MET A 122 -14.36 10.12 -0.22
CA MET A 122 -13.52 9.70 -1.35
C MET A 122 -13.26 8.20 -1.32
N TYR A 123 -13.00 7.63 -0.16
CA TYR A 123 -12.81 6.19 0.01
C TYR A 123 -14.06 5.42 -0.40
N HIS A 124 -15.25 5.76 0.14
CA HIS A 124 -16.51 5.09 -0.20
C HIS A 124 -16.90 5.21 -1.66
N ASN A 125 -16.52 6.31 -2.31
CA ASN A 125 -16.70 6.48 -3.75
C ASN A 125 -15.66 5.72 -4.59
N GLY A 126 -14.78 4.92 -3.97
CA GLY A 126 -13.72 4.17 -4.63
C GLY A 126 -12.65 5.05 -5.28
N LYS A 127 -12.47 6.30 -4.83
CA LYS A 127 -11.49 7.27 -5.35
C LYS A 127 -10.26 7.44 -4.47
N PHE A 128 -10.24 6.76 -3.34
CA PHE A 128 -9.10 6.67 -2.44
C PHE A 128 -8.93 5.22 -2.02
N ILE A 129 -7.72 4.72 -2.07
CA ILE A 129 -7.42 3.33 -1.71
C ILE A 129 -6.48 3.25 -0.51
N THR A 130 -6.63 2.19 0.26
CA THR A 130 -5.69 1.77 1.28
C THR A 130 -5.32 0.32 1.03
N ALA A 131 -4.07 -0.05 1.24
CA ALA A 131 -3.62 -1.45 1.18
C ALA A 131 -2.43 -1.67 2.11
N TYR A 132 -2.34 -2.87 2.67
CA TYR A 132 -1.18 -3.33 3.42
C TYR A 132 -0.66 -4.65 2.85
N PHE A 133 0.62 -4.68 2.52
CA PHE A 133 1.31 -5.85 2.02
C PHE A 133 2.34 -6.31 3.06
N PRO A 134 2.13 -7.44 3.77
CA PRO A 134 3.07 -7.97 4.74
C PRO A 134 4.34 -8.51 4.06
N SER A 135 5.39 -8.75 4.83
CA SER A 135 6.66 -9.31 4.31
C SER A 135 6.48 -10.72 3.73
N GLU A 136 5.67 -11.57 4.39
CA GLU A 136 5.32 -12.90 3.87
C GLU A 136 4.18 -12.82 2.85
N ARG A 137 4.52 -12.38 1.63
CA ARG A 137 3.59 -12.32 0.50
C ARG A 137 3.69 -13.60 -0.32
N LYS A 138 2.68 -14.45 -0.27
CA LYS A 138 2.56 -15.59 -1.19
C LYS A 138 1.47 -15.27 -2.20
N ALA A 139 1.88 -14.81 -3.37
CA ALA A 139 0.96 -14.66 -4.48
C ALA A 139 0.45 -16.03 -4.92
N GLN A 140 -0.81 -16.29 -4.68
CA GLN A 140 -1.51 -17.46 -5.20
C GLN A 140 -2.67 -16.97 -6.05
N PHE A 141 -2.40 -16.78 -7.34
CA PHE A 141 -3.44 -16.42 -8.28
C PHE A 141 -4.44 -17.55 -8.44
N MET A 142 -5.71 -17.31 -8.13
CA MET A 142 -6.79 -18.29 -8.28
C MET A 142 -6.96 -18.64 -9.75
N ARG A 143 -6.82 -19.93 -10.09
CA ARG A 143 -7.04 -20.40 -11.46
C ARG A 143 -8.53 -20.38 -11.80
N PRO A 144 -8.90 -19.77 -12.92
CA PRO A 144 -10.28 -19.84 -13.42
C PRO A 144 -10.67 -21.26 -13.80
N ASN A 145 -11.88 -21.69 -13.47
CA ASN A 145 -12.45 -22.95 -13.93
C ASN A 145 -13.41 -22.76 -15.12
N GLY A 146 -13.61 -21.54 -15.56
CA GLY A 146 -14.51 -21.13 -16.62
C GLY A 146 -14.70 -19.63 -16.64
N VAL A 147 -15.70 -19.18 -17.40
CA VAL A 147 -16.08 -17.77 -17.42
C VAL A 147 -16.99 -17.48 -16.23
N GLU A 148 -16.55 -16.61 -15.37
CA GLU A 148 -17.33 -16.08 -14.25
C GLU A 148 -17.64 -14.59 -14.50
N ASN A 149 -18.81 -14.12 -14.08
CA ASN A 149 -19.08 -12.69 -14.06
C ASN A 149 -18.43 -12.09 -12.82
N ILE A 150 -17.35 -11.34 -13.00
CA ILE A 150 -16.60 -10.73 -11.92
C ILE A 150 -17.02 -9.26 -11.79
N THR A 151 -17.52 -8.92 -10.61
CA THR A 151 -17.79 -7.54 -10.21
C THR A 151 -16.78 -7.16 -9.14
N LEU A 152 -15.99 -6.13 -9.38
CA LEU A 152 -15.07 -5.59 -8.40
C LEU A 152 -15.82 -4.77 -7.35
N GLU A 153 -15.38 -4.85 -6.11
CA GLU A 153 -15.97 -4.07 -5.01
C GLU A 153 -15.65 -2.56 -5.16
N ASN A 154 -16.51 -1.73 -4.58
CA ASN A 154 -16.28 -0.28 -4.55
C ASN A 154 -15.02 0.09 -3.80
N THR A 155 -14.84 -0.59 -2.69
CA THR A 155 -13.76 -0.38 -1.75
C THR A 155 -13.32 -1.73 -1.24
N TYR A 156 -12.05 -1.85 -0.98
CA TYR A 156 -11.45 -3.00 -0.31
C TYR A 156 -10.86 -2.54 1.02
N GLY A 157 -11.07 -3.30 2.07
CA GLY A 157 -10.39 -3.09 3.35
C GLY A 157 -8.87 -3.12 3.18
N ILE A 158 -8.17 -2.49 4.11
CA ILE A 158 -6.71 -2.35 4.02
C ILE A 158 -5.99 -3.71 4.01
N ASP A 159 -6.55 -4.72 4.66
CA ASP A 159 -6.05 -6.10 4.80
C ASP A 159 -6.71 -7.10 3.83
N GLU A 160 -7.62 -6.65 2.97
CA GLU A 160 -8.22 -7.51 1.94
C GLU A 160 -7.29 -7.66 0.73
N SER A 161 -7.35 -8.82 0.09
CA SER A 161 -6.53 -9.18 -1.08
C SER A 161 -7.36 -9.13 -2.35
N ALA A 162 -7.37 -8.00 -3.04
CA ALA A 162 -8.02 -7.88 -4.34
C ALA A 162 -7.27 -8.66 -5.43
N GLY A 163 -5.95 -8.79 -5.32
CA GLY A 163 -5.08 -9.42 -6.33
C GLY A 163 -5.33 -10.90 -6.57
N ASP A 164 -5.91 -11.62 -5.60
CA ASP A 164 -6.13 -13.08 -5.69
C ASP A 164 -7.01 -13.47 -6.88
N ILE A 165 -7.95 -12.62 -7.27
CA ILE A 165 -8.89 -12.89 -8.37
C ILE A 165 -8.39 -12.39 -9.73
N LEU A 166 -7.14 -11.93 -9.86
CA LEU A 166 -6.61 -11.35 -11.10
C LEU A 166 -6.91 -12.21 -12.33
N LEU A 167 -6.56 -13.50 -12.32
CA LEU A 167 -6.74 -14.38 -13.49
C LEU A 167 -8.22 -14.56 -13.84
N LYS A 168 -9.10 -14.65 -12.85
CA LYS A 168 -10.55 -14.70 -13.07
C LYS A 168 -11.06 -13.42 -13.70
N TYR A 169 -10.60 -12.26 -13.21
CA TYR A 169 -10.94 -10.95 -13.76
C TYR A 169 -10.44 -10.80 -15.20
N MET A 170 -9.22 -11.24 -15.49
CA MET A 170 -8.68 -11.23 -16.85
C MET A 170 -9.50 -12.10 -17.82
N VAL A 171 -9.97 -13.32 -17.40
CA VAL A 171 -10.88 -14.15 -18.19
C VAL A 171 -12.21 -13.45 -18.43
N HIS A 172 -12.77 -12.81 -17.39
CA HIS A 172 -13.97 -11.99 -17.52
C HIS A 172 -13.77 -10.88 -18.56
N LEU A 173 -12.69 -10.12 -18.51
CA LEU A 173 -12.36 -9.08 -19.47
C LEU A 173 -12.23 -9.60 -20.90
N LYS A 174 -11.52 -10.75 -21.11
CA LYS A 174 -11.41 -11.35 -22.45
C LYS A 174 -12.74 -11.80 -23.01
N THR A 175 -13.63 -12.28 -22.16
CA THR A 175 -15.00 -12.66 -22.55
C THR A 175 -15.81 -11.43 -22.95
N GLN A 176 -15.77 -10.36 -22.14
CA GLN A 176 -16.41 -9.08 -22.46
C GLN A 176 -15.85 -8.49 -23.76
N GLN A 177 -14.52 -8.55 -23.98
CA GLN A 177 -13.91 -8.10 -25.23
C GLN A 177 -14.43 -8.85 -26.45
N ALA A 178 -14.60 -10.18 -26.34
CA ALA A 178 -15.13 -10.99 -27.42
C ALA A 178 -16.61 -10.65 -27.74
N TYR A 179 -17.44 -10.47 -26.71
CA TYR A 179 -18.83 -10.07 -26.89
C TYR A 179 -18.94 -8.65 -27.48
N ALA A 180 -18.19 -7.68 -26.96
CA ALA A 180 -18.18 -6.32 -27.48
C ALA A 180 -17.81 -6.30 -28.99
N ARG A 181 -16.81 -7.10 -29.41
CA ARG A 181 -16.48 -7.21 -30.85
C ARG A 181 -17.61 -7.83 -31.67
N ASN A 182 -18.29 -8.84 -31.16
CA ASN A 182 -19.40 -9.49 -31.86
C ASN A 182 -20.62 -8.57 -32.01
N GLU A 183 -20.90 -7.75 -30.99
CA GLU A 183 -22.00 -6.77 -31.00
C GLU A 183 -21.62 -5.47 -31.71
N GLY A 184 -20.39 -5.33 -32.20
CA GLY A 184 -19.92 -4.11 -32.90
C GLY A 184 -19.54 -2.96 -31.96
N ASP A 185 -19.49 -3.18 -30.63
CA ASP A 185 -18.98 -2.21 -29.67
C ASP A 185 -17.45 -2.16 -29.65
N GLN A 186 -16.93 -1.47 -30.66
CA GLN A 186 -15.48 -1.34 -30.83
C GLN A 186 -14.84 -0.49 -29.72
N THR A 187 -15.60 0.41 -29.12
CA THR A 187 -15.12 1.27 -28.02
C THR A 187 -14.75 0.43 -26.81
N THR A 188 -15.68 -0.37 -26.30
CA THR A 188 -15.44 -1.28 -25.17
C THR A 188 -14.35 -2.30 -25.49
N ALA A 189 -14.36 -2.88 -26.70
CA ALA A 189 -13.33 -3.85 -27.10
C ALA A 189 -11.91 -3.24 -27.08
N ASN A 190 -11.76 -2.00 -27.58
CA ASN A 190 -10.48 -1.28 -27.58
C ASN A 190 -10.06 -0.85 -26.17
N GLN A 191 -11.01 -0.48 -25.33
CA GLN A 191 -10.73 -0.17 -23.93
C GLN A 191 -10.12 -1.38 -23.22
N ILE A 192 -10.75 -2.54 -23.33
CA ILE A 192 -10.22 -3.78 -22.75
C ILE A 192 -8.85 -4.11 -23.32
N GLN A 193 -8.62 -3.92 -24.63
CA GLN A 193 -7.29 -4.14 -25.22
C GLN A 193 -6.23 -3.25 -24.56
N LYS A 194 -6.50 -1.96 -24.38
CA LYS A 194 -5.57 -1.03 -23.71
C LYS A 194 -5.25 -1.46 -22.27
N TRP A 195 -6.21 -2.07 -21.56
CA TRP A 195 -5.94 -2.63 -20.24
C TRP A 195 -4.87 -3.74 -20.32
N PHE A 196 -5.03 -4.69 -21.25
CA PHE A 196 -4.06 -5.76 -21.45
C PHE A 196 -2.71 -5.22 -21.91
N ASP A 197 -2.67 -4.27 -22.83
CA ASP A 197 -1.43 -3.64 -23.32
C ASP A 197 -0.66 -2.95 -22.18
N ARG A 198 -1.38 -2.31 -21.25
CA ARG A 198 -0.81 -1.68 -20.06
C ARG A 198 -0.27 -2.73 -19.08
N PHE A 199 -0.99 -3.83 -18.87
CA PHE A 199 -0.54 -4.91 -18.02
C PHE A 199 0.71 -5.59 -18.60
N ASP A 200 0.75 -5.84 -19.91
CA ASP A 200 1.95 -6.33 -20.60
C ASP A 200 3.13 -5.36 -20.42
N SER A 201 2.91 -4.06 -20.59
CA SER A 201 3.95 -3.06 -20.37
C SER A 201 4.49 -3.06 -18.93
N ALA A 202 3.63 -3.26 -17.93
CA ALA A 202 4.06 -3.41 -16.55
C ALA A 202 4.94 -4.65 -16.36
N LEU A 203 4.55 -5.79 -16.93
CA LEU A 203 5.34 -7.04 -16.88
C LEU A 203 6.70 -6.87 -17.59
N GLN A 204 6.73 -6.22 -18.75
CA GLN A 204 7.98 -5.94 -19.50
C GLN A 204 8.97 -5.15 -18.68
N ILE A 205 8.51 -4.09 -18.00
CA ILE A 205 9.36 -3.26 -17.12
C ILE A 205 9.85 -4.08 -15.92
N LEU A 206 8.95 -4.81 -15.26
CA LEU A 206 9.28 -5.56 -14.04
C LEU A 206 10.21 -6.74 -14.30
N LEU A 207 10.01 -7.45 -15.41
CA LEU A 207 10.80 -8.63 -15.79
C LEU A 207 12.01 -8.27 -16.63
N ASP A 208 12.19 -6.97 -16.97
CA ASP A 208 13.29 -6.45 -17.78
C ASP A 208 13.42 -7.12 -19.15
N GLU A 209 12.28 -7.38 -19.78
CA GLU A 209 12.23 -8.15 -21.04
C GLU A 209 11.10 -7.66 -21.94
N GLU A 210 11.43 -6.98 -23.03
CA GLU A 210 10.47 -6.36 -23.95
C GLU A 210 9.60 -7.38 -24.71
N SER A 211 10.06 -8.62 -24.87
CA SER A 211 9.31 -9.66 -25.59
C SER A 211 8.17 -10.26 -24.76
N ILE A 212 8.09 -9.92 -23.48
CA ILE A 212 7.07 -10.48 -22.59
C ILE A 212 5.69 -9.94 -22.96
N HIS A 213 4.75 -10.86 -23.05
CA HIS A 213 3.32 -10.60 -23.16
C HIS A 213 2.50 -11.75 -22.59
N ILE A 214 1.26 -11.46 -22.22
CA ILE A 214 0.33 -12.48 -21.76
C ILE A 214 -0.44 -13.10 -22.95
N GLU A 215 -0.50 -14.42 -22.96
CA GLU A 215 -1.24 -15.20 -23.92
C GLU A 215 -2.45 -15.86 -23.24
N TYR A 216 -3.64 -15.69 -23.85
CA TYR A 216 -4.87 -16.31 -23.35
C TYR A 216 -5.16 -17.63 -24.05
N ASP A 217 -5.18 -18.73 -23.30
CA ASP A 217 -5.68 -20.03 -23.75
C ASP A 217 -7.20 -20.13 -23.47
N TYR A 218 -8.01 -19.75 -24.45
CA TYR A 218 -9.47 -19.75 -24.32
C TYR A 218 -10.08 -21.16 -24.13
N LYS A 219 -9.35 -22.23 -24.45
CA LYS A 219 -9.82 -23.62 -24.25
C LYS A 219 -9.67 -24.06 -22.79
N LYS A 220 -8.70 -23.49 -22.09
CA LYS A 220 -8.39 -23.80 -20.69
C LYS A 220 -8.78 -22.70 -19.72
N TYR A 221 -9.27 -21.56 -20.23
CA TYR A 221 -9.53 -20.34 -19.46
C TYR A 221 -8.31 -19.88 -18.63
N ASP A 222 -7.11 -20.03 -19.23
CA ASP A 222 -5.84 -19.78 -18.53
C ASP A 222 -5.02 -18.70 -19.22
N PHE A 223 -4.19 -18.03 -18.45
CA PHE A 223 -3.22 -17.06 -18.94
C PHE A 223 -1.81 -17.57 -18.72
N LYS A 224 -0.98 -17.39 -19.72
CA LYS A 224 0.44 -17.71 -19.68
C LYS A 224 1.26 -16.48 -20.01
N ILE A 225 2.42 -16.40 -19.39
CA ILE A 225 3.45 -15.41 -19.73
C ILE A 225 4.29 -16.06 -20.83
N ARG A 226 4.39 -15.36 -21.97
CA ARG A 226 5.24 -15.75 -23.10
C ARG A 226 6.44 -14.84 -23.16
N GLN A 227 7.62 -15.43 -23.37
CA GLN A 227 8.89 -14.77 -23.56
C GLN A 227 9.60 -15.42 -24.74
N ASN A 228 10.30 -14.63 -25.57
CA ASN A 228 11.05 -15.19 -26.70
C ASN A 228 12.11 -16.19 -26.24
N GLY A 229 12.18 -17.33 -26.92
CA GLY A 229 13.15 -18.39 -26.63
C GLY A 229 12.86 -19.24 -25.39
N ARG A 230 11.68 -19.08 -24.77
CA ARG A 230 11.24 -19.91 -23.64
C ARG A 230 9.86 -20.50 -23.88
N GLU A 231 9.60 -21.66 -23.27
CA GLU A 231 8.25 -22.19 -23.21
C GLU A 231 7.35 -21.30 -22.36
N PRO A 232 6.07 -21.11 -22.75
CA PRO A 232 5.13 -20.31 -21.97
C PRO A 232 4.91 -20.90 -20.58
N PHE A 233 4.94 -20.06 -19.56
CA PHE A 233 4.79 -20.44 -18.16
C PHE A 233 3.63 -19.70 -17.50
N SER A 234 3.11 -20.25 -16.40
CA SER A 234 2.00 -19.66 -15.66
C SER A 234 2.47 -18.60 -14.65
N PHE A 235 1.55 -17.75 -14.19
CA PHE A 235 1.83 -16.79 -13.13
C PHE A 235 2.30 -17.44 -11.83
N ASN A 236 1.83 -18.67 -11.55
CA ASN A 236 2.23 -19.43 -10.36
C ASN A 236 3.59 -20.16 -10.51
N GLU A 237 4.23 -20.07 -11.68
CA GLU A 237 5.57 -20.60 -11.95
C GLU A 237 6.66 -19.50 -11.90
N LEU A 238 6.27 -18.27 -11.64
CA LEU A 238 7.22 -17.18 -11.38
C LEU A 238 8.03 -17.45 -10.10
N SER A 239 9.26 -16.95 -10.05
CA SER A 239 10.00 -16.96 -8.79
C SER A 239 9.29 -16.11 -7.74
N ASP A 240 9.54 -16.41 -6.44
CA ASP A 240 8.88 -15.75 -5.33
C ASP A 240 8.98 -14.22 -5.40
N GLY A 241 10.14 -13.69 -5.82
CA GLY A 241 10.36 -12.26 -5.95
C GLY A 241 9.45 -11.61 -7.00
N TYR A 242 9.44 -12.14 -8.22
CA TYR A 242 8.58 -11.61 -9.28
C TYR A 242 7.10 -11.81 -8.95
N SER A 243 6.75 -12.97 -8.38
CA SER A 243 5.38 -13.27 -7.94
C SER A 243 4.89 -12.26 -6.91
N SER A 244 5.73 -11.93 -5.90
CA SER A 244 5.43 -10.93 -4.88
C SER A 244 5.16 -9.53 -5.47
N VAL A 245 5.99 -9.09 -6.41
CA VAL A 245 5.83 -7.77 -7.05
C VAL A 245 4.59 -7.72 -7.93
N ILE A 246 4.37 -8.75 -8.76
CA ILE A 246 3.20 -8.83 -9.63
C ILE A 246 1.92 -8.87 -8.78
N TYR A 247 1.96 -9.52 -7.61
CA TYR A 247 0.84 -9.53 -6.68
C TYR A 247 0.49 -8.12 -6.17
N ILE A 248 1.50 -7.34 -5.72
CA ILE A 248 1.29 -5.94 -5.30
C ILE A 248 0.66 -5.13 -6.44
N VAL A 249 1.23 -5.21 -7.64
CA VAL A 249 0.75 -4.46 -8.81
C VAL A 249 -0.67 -4.86 -9.18
N SER A 250 -0.96 -6.17 -9.20
CA SER A 250 -2.28 -6.71 -9.52
C SER A 250 -3.34 -6.30 -8.52
N ASP A 251 -3.02 -6.34 -7.23
CA ASP A 251 -3.92 -5.93 -6.16
C ASP A 251 -4.27 -4.44 -6.29
N LEU A 252 -3.27 -3.58 -6.48
CA LEU A 252 -3.49 -2.15 -6.65
C LEU A 252 -4.29 -1.83 -7.93
N ILE A 253 -4.02 -2.52 -9.04
CA ILE A 253 -4.80 -2.40 -10.28
C ILE A 253 -6.26 -2.73 -10.00
N LEU A 254 -6.57 -3.88 -9.39
CA LEU A 254 -7.94 -4.32 -9.16
C LEU A 254 -8.71 -3.41 -8.19
N ARG A 255 -8.05 -2.83 -7.19
CA ARG A 255 -8.64 -1.80 -6.32
C ARG A 255 -9.05 -0.54 -7.08
N MET A 256 -8.40 -0.23 -8.20
CA MET A 256 -8.65 0.97 -9.01
C MET A 256 -9.57 0.71 -10.21
N ASP A 257 -9.67 -0.53 -10.68
CA ASP A 257 -10.29 -0.85 -11.98
C ASP A 257 -11.82 -0.80 -12.02
N LYS A 258 -12.49 -0.69 -10.88
CA LYS A 258 -13.93 -0.79 -10.78
C LYS A 258 -14.72 0.07 -11.79
N ASN A 259 -14.29 1.30 -12.02
CA ASN A 259 -15.04 2.29 -12.80
C ASN A 259 -14.42 2.56 -14.19
N TRP A 260 -13.37 1.83 -14.58
CA TRP A 260 -12.66 2.14 -15.81
C TRP A 260 -13.48 1.92 -17.08
N LEU A 261 -14.43 0.98 -17.09
CA LEU A 261 -15.36 0.77 -18.21
C LEU A 261 -16.45 1.85 -18.30
N LEU A 262 -16.76 2.53 -17.18
CA LEU A 262 -17.83 3.52 -17.09
C LEU A 262 -17.34 4.95 -17.33
N GLU A 263 -16.08 5.22 -17.08
CA GLU A 263 -15.46 6.51 -17.32
C GLU A 263 -14.68 6.45 -18.64
N ASP A 264 -14.99 7.33 -19.61
CA ASP A 264 -14.24 7.50 -20.88
C ASP A 264 -12.73 7.83 -20.67
N LYS A 265 -12.29 7.84 -19.43
CA LYS A 265 -10.93 8.09 -18.98
C LYS A 265 -10.23 6.79 -18.61
N ILE A 266 -9.78 6.06 -19.61
CA ILE A 266 -8.68 5.09 -19.44
C ILE A 266 -7.40 5.90 -19.28
N SER A 267 -7.39 6.78 -18.35
CA SER A 267 -6.18 7.51 -18.04
C SER A 267 -5.69 6.99 -16.71
N GLU A 268 -4.52 6.37 -16.74
CA GLU A 268 -3.60 6.35 -15.62
C GLU A 268 -4.27 5.91 -14.30
N TYR A 269 -3.69 4.97 -13.60
CA TYR A 269 -4.09 4.62 -12.21
C TYR A 269 -3.90 5.83 -11.30
N ASP A 270 -4.79 6.83 -11.49
CA ASP A 270 -4.72 8.19 -10.94
C ASP A 270 -5.54 8.34 -9.65
N TYR A 271 -5.81 7.22 -8.99
CA TYR A 271 -6.50 7.20 -7.70
C TYR A 271 -5.52 7.53 -6.59
N GLN A 272 -5.97 8.38 -5.66
CA GLN A 272 -5.19 8.67 -4.45
C GLN A 272 -5.24 7.48 -3.49
N GLY A 273 -4.23 7.39 -2.65
CA GLY A 273 -4.21 6.35 -1.62
C GLY A 273 -2.96 6.35 -0.77
N ILE A 274 -3.00 5.53 0.27
CA ILE A 274 -1.88 5.24 1.15
C ILE A 274 -1.67 3.73 1.14
N VAL A 275 -0.46 3.31 0.77
CA VAL A 275 -0.10 1.90 0.65
C VAL A 275 1.09 1.60 1.54
N LEU A 276 0.94 0.58 2.35
CA LEU A 276 1.96 0.09 3.27
C LEU A 276 2.58 -1.20 2.70
N ILE A 277 3.90 -1.27 2.65
CA ILE A 277 4.61 -2.46 2.18
C ILE A 277 5.71 -2.81 3.18
N ASP A 278 5.61 -3.99 3.77
CA ASP A 278 6.63 -4.49 4.68
C ASP A 278 7.69 -5.27 3.91
N GLU A 279 8.97 -4.94 4.15
CA GLU A 279 10.14 -5.56 3.51
C GLU A 279 9.99 -5.69 1.98
N LEU A 280 9.94 -4.54 1.28
CA LEU A 280 9.69 -4.51 -0.17
C LEU A 280 10.70 -5.36 -0.95
N GLU A 281 11.95 -5.47 -0.48
CA GLU A 281 13.04 -6.23 -1.11
C GLU A 281 12.94 -7.74 -0.97
N THR A 282 12.05 -8.26 -0.14
CA THR A 282 12.00 -9.70 0.18
C THR A 282 11.94 -10.55 -1.09
N HIS A 283 12.89 -11.49 -1.23
CA HIS A 283 13.10 -12.36 -2.40
C HIS A 283 13.48 -11.64 -3.71
N LEU A 284 13.73 -10.32 -3.72
CA LEU A 284 14.12 -9.61 -4.93
C LEU A 284 15.63 -9.65 -5.16
N HIS A 285 16.03 -9.94 -6.40
CA HIS A 285 17.39 -9.72 -6.85
C HIS A 285 17.74 -8.24 -6.88
N ILE A 286 19.01 -7.89 -6.70
CA ILE A 286 19.51 -6.50 -6.61
C ILE A 286 18.99 -5.63 -7.76
N GLU A 287 19.01 -6.12 -9.00
CA GLU A 287 18.53 -5.34 -10.15
C GLU A 287 17.04 -5.00 -10.07
N LEU A 288 16.21 -5.88 -9.51
CA LEU A 288 14.80 -5.60 -9.28
C LEU A 288 14.61 -4.66 -8.07
N GLN A 289 15.43 -4.76 -7.02
CA GLN A 289 15.41 -3.82 -5.90
C GLN A 289 15.66 -2.37 -6.34
N LYS A 290 16.56 -2.16 -7.30
CA LYS A 290 16.82 -0.83 -7.87
C LYS A 290 15.62 -0.25 -8.66
N LYS A 291 14.79 -1.11 -9.25
CA LYS A 291 13.72 -0.72 -10.19
C LYS A 291 12.34 -0.67 -9.54
N ILE A 292 12.09 -1.49 -8.50
CA ILE A 292 10.73 -1.72 -8.01
C ILE A 292 10.08 -0.45 -7.44
N PHE A 293 10.76 0.31 -6.60
CA PHE A 293 10.17 1.47 -5.98
C PHE A 293 9.97 2.63 -6.96
N PRO A 294 10.94 2.98 -7.84
CA PRO A 294 10.71 3.88 -8.98
C PRO A 294 9.55 3.45 -9.88
N PHE A 295 9.43 2.14 -10.15
CA PHE A 295 8.31 1.62 -10.94
C PHE A 295 6.97 1.86 -10.23
N LEU A 296 6.83 1.48 -8.95
CA LEU A 296 5.58 1.66 -8.20
C LEU A 296 5.15 3.12 -8.13
N THR A 297 6.08 4.03 -7.85
CA THR A 297 5.79 5.46 -7.72
C THR A 297 5.45 6.12 -9.05
N LYS A 298 6.01 5.63 -10.16
CA LYS A 298 5.69 6.10 -11.52
C LYS A 298 4.37 5.50 -12.03
N PHE A 299 4.12 4.22 -11.75
CA PHE A 299 2.93 3.52 -12.23
C PHE A 299 1.67 3.92 -11.47
N PHE A 300 1.81 4.25 -10.17
CA PHE A 300 0.74 4.73 -9.29
C PHE A 300 1.07 6.13 -8.75
N PRO A 301 0.99 7.17 -9.57
CA PRO A 301 1.59 8.49 -9.28
C PRO A 301 0.90 9.25 -8.14
N LYS A 302 -0.31 8.87 -7.72
CA LYS A 302 -1.03 9.53 -6.61
C LYS A 302 -1.09 8.70 -5.33
N ILE A 303 -0.38 7.58 -5.27
CA ILE A 303 -0.26 6.78 -4.05
C ILE A 303 0.90 7.31 -3.21
N GLN A 304 0.66 7.46 -1.90
CA GLN A 304 1.74 7.57 -0.92
C GLN A 304 2.13 6.17 -0.48
N PHE A 305 3.39 5.83 -0.69
CA PHE A 305 3.94 4.57 -0.21
C PHE A 305 4.69 4.79 1.09
N ILE A 306 4.42 3.94 2.09
CA ILE A 306 5.18 3.81 3.33
C ILE A 306 5.73 2.40 3.34
N VAL A 307 7.06 2.28 3.28
CA VAL A 307 7.73 1.02 2.98
C VAL A 307 8.80 0.75 4.04
N THR A 308 8.88 -0.47 4.53
CA THR A 308 10.04 -0.90 5.28
C THR A 308 11.03 -1.58 4.36
N THR A 309 12.32 -1.37 4.61
CA THR A 309 13.38 -1.96 3.79
C THR A 309 14.71 -2.03 4.54
N HIS A 310 15.50 -3.06 4.23
CA HIS A 310 16.91 -3.18 4.55
C HIS A 310 17.82 -2.95 3.32
N SER A 311 17.22 -2.67 2.15
CA SER A 311 17.96 -2.52 0.92
C SER A 311 18.47 -1.10 0.72
N PRO A 312 19.80 -0.89 0.62
CA PRO A 312 20.37 0.39 0.24
C PRO A 312 19.91 0.84 -1.16
N TYR A 313 19.60 -0.11 -2.04
CA TYR A 313 19.14 0.15 -3.40
C TYR A 313 17.74 0.77 -3.42
N ILE A 314 16.84 0.34 -2.53
CA ILE A 314 15.50 0.93 -2.38
C ILE A 314 15.60 2.29 -1.71
N LEU A 315 16.40 2.42 -0.65
CA LEU A 315 16.58 3.67 0.09
C LEU A 315 17.05 4.84 -0.80
N ASN A 316 17.89 4.54 -1.81
CA ASN A 316 18.44 5.54 -2.72
C ASN A 316 17.70 5.64 -4.07
N SER A 317 16.58 4.96 -4.24
CA SER A 317 15.97 4.78 -5.56
C SER A 317 15.18 5.99 -6.07
N ILE A 318 14.68 6.86 -5.19
CA ILE A 318 13.88 8.04 -5.55
C ILE A 318 14.17 9.24 -4.64
N SER A 319 14.06 10.45 -5.21
CA SER A 319 14.29 11.71 -4.47
C SER A 319 13.07 12.21 -3.67
N ASN A 320 11.85 11.74 -4.01
CA ASN A 320 10.61 12.16 -3.30
C ASN A 320 10.25 11.19 -2.17
N ALA A 321 11.24 10.67 -1.47
CA ALA A 321 11.05 9.86 -0.27
C ALA A 321 11.88 10.40 0.88
N LYS A 322 11.34 10.32 2.07
CA LYS A 322 12.07 10.50 3.32
C LYS A 322 12.48 9.12 3.82
N ALA A 323 13.75 8.93 4.13
CA ALA A 323 14.23 7.72 4.78
C ALA A 323 14.44 8.00 6.28
N TYR A 324 14.00 7.07 7.13
CA TYR A 324 14.14 7.16 8.57
C TYR A 324 14.65 5.84 9.15
N ASP A 325 15.74 5.92 9.90
CA ASP A 325 16.29 4.78 10.63
C ASP A 325 15.68 4.71 12.03
N LEU A 326 14.85 3.68 12.27
CA LEU A 326 14.19 3.47 13.55
C LEU A 326 15.14 2.99 14.67
N GLU A 327 16.24 2.34 14.33
CA GLU A 327 17.22 1.90 15.33
C GLU A 327 18.02 3.07 15.87
N ARG A 328 18.56 3.90 14.96
CA ARG A 328 19.36 5.08 15.31
C ARG A 328 18.47 6.29 15.66
N GLN A 329 17.17 6.21 15.36
CA GLN A 329 16.17 7.26 15.55
C GLN A 329 16.54 8.57 14.84
N VAL A 330 17.03 8.45 13.61
CA VAL A 330 17.48 9.59 12.81
C VAL A 330 16.88 9.57 11.40
N GLU A 331 16.68 10.76 10.86
CA GLU A 331 16.40 10.96 9.44
C GLU A 331 17.68 10.76 8.63
N LEU A 332 17.60 10.02 7.54
CA LEU A 332 18.71 9.81 6.63
C LEU A 332 18.64 10.83 5.50
N ASP A 333 19.40 11.93 5.67
CA ASP A 333 19.47 13.00 4.69
C ASP A 333 20.47 12.68 3.56
N ASN A 334 20.18 13.22 2.37
CA ASN A 334 21.11 13.21 1.21
C ASN A 334 21.54 11.84 0.69
N LEU A 335 20.68 10.81 0.82
CA LEU A 335 20.98 9.49 0.27
C LEU A 335 21.27 9.53 -1.25
N SER A 336 20.66 10.48 -1.97
CA SER A 336 20.90 10.66 -3.43
C SER A 336 22.33 11.08 -3.80
N GLY A 337 23.15 11.48 -2.84
CA GLY A 337 24.57 11.82 -3.02
C GLY A 337 25.53 10.63 -2.85
N PHE A 338 25.04 9.51 -2.35
CA PHE A 338 25.84 8.29 -2.16
C PHE A 338 25.49 7.26 -3.24
N SER A 339 26.47 6.49 -3.71
CA SER A 339 26.14 5.30 -4.48
C SER A 339 25.47 4.24 -3.58
N SER A 340 24.68 3.35 -4.17
CA SER A 340 24.07 2.26 -3.39
C SER A 340 25.13 1.34 -2.76
N ASP A 341 26.31 1.26 -3.38
CA ASP A 341 27.45 0.48 -2.87
C ASP A 341 28.11 1.20 -1.70
N ASP A 342 28.25 2.53 -1.73
CA ASP A 342 28.73 3.32 -0.58
C ASP A 342 27.79 3.20 0.63
N LEU A 343 26.46 3.15 0.38
CA LEU A 343 25.47 2.93 1.43
C LEU A 343 25.54 1.50 1.99
N ALA A 344 25.77 0.50 1.12
CA ALA A 344 25.94 -0.88 1.57
C ALA A 344 27.18 -1.04 2.46
N GLU A 345 28.33 -0.52 2.02
CA GLU A 345 29.59 -0.61 2.76
C GLU A 345 29.62 0.33 3.98
N GLY A 346 29.19 1.58 3.81
CA GLY A 346 29.33 2.60 4.87
C GLY A 346 28.24 2.57 5.93
N TYR A 347 27.01 2.18 5.57
CA TYR A 347 25.88 2.25 6.50
C TYR A 347 25.46 0.88 7.05
N PHE A 348 25.43 -0.16 6.21
CA PHE A 348 24.98 -1.48 6.61
C PHE A 348 26.12 -2.41 7.09
N GLU A 349 27.35 -2.28 6.56
CA GLU A 349 28.48 -3.09 7.03
C GLU A 349 29.14 -2.54 8.32
N ALA A 350 29.02 -1.25 8.61
CA ALA A 350 29.52 -0.68 9.88
C ALA A 350 28.83 -1.27 11.12
N ASP A 351 27.71 -1.98 10.94
CA ASP A 351 26.96 -2.66 11.99
C ASP A 351 27.32 -4.16 12.14
N ALA A 352 28.24 -4.69 11.33
CA ALA A 352 28.64 -6.10 11.36
C ALA A 352 29.81 -6.42 12.32
N TYR A 353 30.33 -5.41 13.08
CA TYR A 353 31.41 -5.56 14.03
C TYR A 353 31.04 -5.12 15.44
#